data_ef80b4298b0374d4454be7f352c13f09
#
_entry.id   ef80b4298b0374d4454be7f352c13f09
#
_cell.length_a   1.000
_cell.length_b   1.000
_cell.length_c   1.000
_cell.angle_alpha   90.00
_cell.angle_beta   90.00
_cell.angle_gamma   90.00
#
_symmetry.space_group_name_H-M   'P 1'
#
loop_
_entity.id
_entity.type
_entity.pdbx_description
1 polymer ?
#
loop_
_entity_poly.entity_id
_entity_poly.type
_entity_poly.pdbx_seq_one_letter_code
_entity_poly.pdbx_strand_id
1 'polypeptide(L)'
;DVVGYNYTENRYDQDHATYPDRIIYGSETGSGLDAWYAVRDKDFIFGQFIWTGTDYLGESGRWPSRGLYTGLLDFGSFPKPRGHFRASLWCENPVTYAGTYPVYAHPKHPEHVFLSPDAWDIWNYDEGQNIRVVCYTNAPQARLLLNGRVVGEMKPYDEKTGIIYWDIPFRAGE
;
A
#
# COMPACT_ATOMS: atom_id res chain seq x y z
N ASP A 1 -16.65 -16.64 -22.12
CA ASP A 1 -15.25 -16.33 -22.42
C ASP A 1 -14.56 -15.76 -21.18
N VAL A 2 -13.27 -16.06 -21.00
CA VAL A 2 -12.41 -15.45 -19.96
C VAL A 2 -11.52 -14.42 -20.61
N VAL A 3 -11.53 -13.20 -20.07
CA VAL A 3 -10.83 -12.05 -20.68
C VAL A 3 -9.92 -11.38 -19.65
N GLY A 4 -8.63 -11.28 -19.99
CA GLY A 4 -7.62 -10.60 -19.17
C GLY A 4 -7.46 -9.12 -19.55
N TYR A 5 -7.35 -8.27 -18.56
CA TYR A 5 -7.14 -6.84 -18.71
C TYR A 5 -5.80 -6.46 -18.07
N ASN A 6 -4.97 -5.75 -18.84
CA ASN A 6 -3.65 -5.30 -18.39
C ASN A 6 -3.71 -3.80 -18.10
N TYR A 7 -3.67 -3.40 -16.81
CA TYR A 7 -3.74 -2.01 -16.31
C TYR A 7 -4.90 -1.19 -16.89
N THR A 8 -6.07 -1.79 -17.01
CA THR A 8 -7.28 -1.14 -17.57
C THR A 8 -8.51 -1.41 -16.70
N GLU A 9 -8.34 -1.34 -15.39
CA GLU A 9 -9.38 -1.59 -14.40
C GLU A 9 -10.60 -0.69 -14.60
N ASN A 10 -10.42 0.50 -15.14
CA ASN A 10 -11.48 1.46 -15.44
C ASN A 10 -12.47 0.97 -16.50
N ARG A 11 -12.16 -0.12 -17.21
CA ARG A 11 -13.03 -0.71 -18.23
C ARG A 11 -13.92 -1.84 -17.73
N TYR A 12 -13.64 -2.38 -16.55
CA TYR A 12 -14.32 -3.59 -16.08
C TYR A 12 -15.83 -3.47 -16.08
N ASP A 13 -16.38 -2.41 -15.50
CA ASP A 13 -17.83 -2.22 -15.39
C ASP A 13 -18.50 -2.00 -16.75
N GLN A 14 -17.87 -1.19 -17.61
CA GLN A 14 -18.40 -0.91 -18.96
C GLN A 14 -18.39 -2.16 -19.83
N ASP A 15 -17.30 -2.91 -19.80
CA ASP A 15 -17.17 -4.09 -20.66
C ASP A 15 -18.04 -5.24 -20.13
N HIS A 16 -18.22 -5.38 -18.81
CA HIS A 16 -19.19 -6.33 -18.26
C HIS A 16 -20.63 -5.97 -18.62
N ALA A 17 -21.01 -4.69 -18.60
CA ALA A 17 -22.34 -4.24 -19.01
C ALA A 17 -22.58 -4.54 -20.51
N THR A 18 -21.55 -4.47 -21.35
CA THR A 18 -21.65 -4.75 -22.78
C THR A 18 -21.61 -6.25 -23.10
N TYR A 19 -20.87 -7.01 -22.29
CA TYR A 19 -20.62 -8.44 -22.47
C TYR A 19 -20.80 -9.20 -21.15
N PRO A 20 -22.04 -9.36 -20.65
CA PRO A 20 -22.30 -9.88 -19.30
C PRO A 20 -21.84 -11.33 -19.08
N ASP A 21 -21.72 -12.11 -20.15
CA ASP A 21 -21.25 -13.51 -20.07
C ASP A 21 -19.72 -13.66 -19.97
N ARG A 22 -18.99 -12.54 -19.99
CA ARG A 22 -17.53 -12.58 -19.85
C ARG A 22 -17.12 -12.65 -18.40
N ILE A 23 -16.22 -13.56 -18.10
CA ILE A 23 -15.48 -13.61 -16.84
C ILE A 23 -14.23 -12.78 -17.02
N ILE A 24 -14.08 -11.75 -16.17
CA ILE A 24 -12.99 -10.78 -16.26
C ILE A 24 -11.94 -11.08 -15.19
N TYR A 25 -10.68 -10.80 -15.51
CA TYR A 25 -9.60 -10.75 -14.52
C TYR A 25 -8.56 -9.69 -14.89
N GLY A 26 -7.86 -9.17 -13.89
CA GLY A 26 -6.69 -8.33 -14.10
C GLY A 26 -5.47 -9.19 -14.42
N SER A 27 -5.09 -9.30 -15.69
CA SER A 27 -3.93 -10.10 -16.12
C SER A 27 -2.62 -9.51 -15.65
N GLU A 28 -2.59 -8.18 -15.43
CA GLU A 28 -1.50 -7.46 -14.79
C GLU A 28 -2.04 -6.16 -14.22
N THR A 29 -1.85 -5.93 -12.92
CA THR A 29 -2.39 -4.78 -12.19
C THR A 29 -1.36 -4.22 -11.22
N GLY A 30 -1.55 -2.97 -10.82
CA GLY A 30 -0.77 -2.35 -9.76
C GLY A 30 -1.10 -2.90 -8.36
N SER A 31 -0.22 -2.62 -7.40
CA SER A 31 -0.43 -2.97 -5.98
C SER A 31 -1.25 -1.94 -5.20
N GLY A 32 -1.68 -0.86 -5.84
CA GLY A 32 -2.37 0.25 -5.20
C GLY A 32 -3.80 -0.08 -4.73
N LEU A 33 -4.34 0.80 -3.89
CA LEU A 33 -5.68 0.66 -3.33
C LEU A 33 -6.77 0.67 -4.41
N ASP A 34 -6.62 1.53 -5.43
CA ASP A 34 -7.58 1.64 -6.53
C ASP A 34 -7.71 0.34 -7.32
N ALA A 35 -6.57 -0.33 -7.59
CA ALA A 35 -6.57 -1.62 -8.25
C ALA A 35 -7.26 -2.71 -7.41
N TRP A 36 -7.15 -2.64 -6.08
CA TRP A 36 -7.87 -3.52 -5.17
C TRP A 36 -9.37 -3.25 -5.18
N TYR A 37 -9.79 -2.00 -5.07
CA TYR A 37 -11.21 -1.64 -5.09
C TYR A 37 -11.87 -1.92 -6.45
N ALA A 38 -11.10 -1.91 -7.53
CA ALA A 38 -11.62 -2.29 -8.84
C ALA A 38 -12.07 -3.76 -8.94
N VAL A 39 -11.62 -4.63 -8.02
CA VAL A 39 -11.93 -6.08 -8.06
C VAL A 39 -12.68 -6.58 -6.83
N ARG A 40 -12.46 -5.98 -5.64
CA ARG A 40 -12.92 -6.49 -4.35
C ARG A 40 -14.41 -6.83 -4.30
N ASP A 41 -15.24 -5.97 -4.84
CA ASP A 41 -16.70 -6.02 -4.66
C ASP A 41 -17.44 -6.40 -5.97
N LYS A 42 -16.77 -7.14 -6.88
CA LYS A 42 -17.30 -7.46 -8.20
C LYS A 42 -17.30 -8.96 -8.48
N ASP A 43 -18.47 -9.56 -8.47
CA ASP A 43 -18.65 -11.01 -8.64
C ASP A 43 -18.24 -11.52 -10.02
N PHE A 44 -18.21 -10.65 -11.03
CA PHE A 44 -17.80 -10.99 -12.39
C PHE A 44 -16.28 -10.93 -12.62
N ILE A 45 -15.51 -10.55 -11.58
CA ILE A 45 -14.05 -10.54 -11.62
C ILE A 45 -13.52 -11.64 -10.71
N PHE A 46 -12.90 -12.66 -11.29
CA PHE A 46 -12.45 -13.81 -10.49
C PHE A 46 -11.07 -13.59 -9.83
N GLY A 47 -10.33 -12.55 -10.20
CA GLY A 47 -9.03 -12.28 -9.59
C GLY A 47 -8.21 -11.19 -10.29
N GLN A 48 -7.05 -10.92 -9.72
CA GLN A 48 -6.05 -10.02 -10.28
C GLN A 48 -4.65 -10.56 -10.04
N PHE A 49 -3.75 -10.27 -10.96
CA PHE A 49 -2.33 -10.61 -10.88
C PHE A 49 -1.52 -9.33 -10.78
N ILE A 50 -0.85 -9.16 -9.64
CA ILE A 50 -0.10 -7.93 -9.36
C ILE A 50 1.28 -8.02 -10.00
N TRP A 51 1.69 -6.96 -10.68
CA TRP A 51 3.05 -6.74 -11.10
C TRP A 51 3.80 -5.88 -10.04
N THR A 52 4.68 -6.47 -9.19
CA THR A 52 4.99 -7.90 -9.15
C THR A 52 4.87 -8.44 -7.73
N GLY A 53 4.79 -9.76 -7.62
CA GLY A 53 4.80 -10.43 -6.31
C GLY A 53 6.15 -10.31 -5.61
N THR A 54 7.26 -10.53 -6.33
CA THR A 54 8.62 -10.55 -5.79
C THR A 54 9.55 -9.68 -6.63
N ASP A 55 10.51 -9.01 -6.00
CA ASP A 55 11.62 -8.35 -6.70
C ASP A 55 12.39 -9.37 -7.53
N TYR A 56 12.88 -8.99 -8.70
CA TYR A 56 13.62 -9.89 -9.58
C TYR A 56 14.74 -9.18 -10.35
N LEU A 57 15.72 -9.96 -10.79
CA LEU A 57 16.79 -9.48 -11.66
C LEU A 57 16.29 -9.39 -13.11
N GLY A 58 16.69 -8.35 -13.80
CA GLY A 58 16.23 -8.07 -15.16
C GLY A 58 15.26 -6.89 -15.19
N GLU A 59 14.82 -6.49 -16.39
CA GLU A 59 13.98 -5.31 -16.63
C GLU A 59 14.46 -4.06 -15.89
N SER A 60 15.77 -4.00 -15.72
CA SER A 60 16.45 -3.02 -14.89
C SER A 60 16.69 -1.76 -15.68
N GLY A 61 15.88 -0.88 -15.87
CA GLY A 61 16.08 0.42 -16.50
C GLY A 61 17.56 0.80 -16.82
N ARG A 62 18.00 1.97 -16.37
CA ARG A 62 19.35 2.48 -16.64
C ARG A 62 20.36 1.94 -15.62
N TRP A 63 21.58 1.57 -16.12
CA TRP A 63 22.73 1.29 -15.25
C TRP A 63 22.93 2.39 -14.18
N PRO A 64 23.20 2.06 -12.91
CA PRO A 64 23.60 0.77 -12.35
C PRO A 64 22.47 -0.15 -11.85
N SER A 65 21.22 0.13 -12.13
CA SER A 65 20.10 -0.75 -11.76
C SER A 65 20.29 -2.14 -12.39
N ARG A 66 20.00 -3.19 -11.65
CA ARG A 66 20.17 -4.59 -12.07
C ARG A 66 18.89 -5.41 -11.96
N GLY A 67 17.83 -4.85 -11.41
CA GLY A 67 16.58 -5.54 -11.16
C GLY A 67 15.41 -4.61 -11.10
N LEU A 68 14.23 -5.19 -11.04
CA LEU A 68 12.98 -4.50 -10.78
C LEU A 68 12.62 -4.68 -9.30
N TYR A 69 12.34 -3.56 -8.62
CA TYR A 69 12.14 -3.50 -7.17
C TYR A 69 10.70 -3.11 -6.81
N THR A 70 9.74 -3.51 -7.64
CA THR A 70 8.31 -3.22 -7.44
C THR A 70 7.56 -4.35 -6.73
N GLY A 71 8.27 -5.40 -6.35
CA GLY A 71 7.71 -6.56 -5.65
C GLY A 71 7.05 -6.21 -4.31
N LEU A 72 6.04 -6.97 -3.94
CA LEU A 72 5.51 -6.99 -2.57
C LEU A 72 6.50 -7.64 -1.60
N LEU A 73 7.29 -8.57 -2.12
CA LEU A 73 8.38 -9.26 -1.43
C LEU A 73 9.72 -8.83 -2.04
N ASP A 74 10.77 -8.89 -1.25
CA ASP A 74 12.14 -8.70 -1.74
C ASP A 74 12.71 -9.97 -2.41
N PHE A 75 13.99 -9.95 -2.82
CA PHE A 75 14.69 -11.09 -3.43
C PHE A 75 14.77 -12.33 -2.53
N GLY A 76 14.72 -12.14 -1.21
CA GLY A 76 14.72 -13.20 -0.21
C GLY A 76 13.33 -13.70 0.13
N SER A 77 12.28 -13.19 -0.54
CA SER A 77 10.88 -13.45 -0.27
C SER A 77 10.39 -12.91 1.09
N PHE A 78 11.07 -11.91 1.65
CA PHE A 78 10.60 -11.21 2.82
C PHE A 78 9.62 -10.10 2.43
N PRO A 79 8.52 -9.91 3.20
CA PRO A 79 7.57 -8.85 2.93
C PRO A 79 8.21 -7.47 3.03
N LYS A 80 8.02 -6.66 2.00
CA LYS A 80 8.36 -5.23 2.00
C LYS A 80 7.19 -4.41 2.57
N PRO A 81 7.37 -3.13 2.91
CA PRO A 81 6.28 -2.29 3.41
C PRO A 81 5.02 -2.37 2.56
N ARG A 82 5.14 -2.31 1.23
CA ARG A 82 4.01 -2.47 0.30
C ARG A 82 3.36 -3.86 0.35
N GLY A 83 4.12 -4.88 0.71
CA GLY A 83 3.60 -6.23 0.98
C GLY A 83 2.73 -6.25 2.24
N HIS A 84 3.17 -5.59 3.31
CA HIS A 84 2.38 -5.43 4.53
C HIS A 84 1.12 -4.58 4.29
N PHE A 85 1.24 -3.49 3.51
CA PHE A 85 0.07 -2.72 3.08
C PHE A 85 -0.92 -3.59 2.33
N ARG A 86 -0.46 -4.39 1.37
CA ARG A 86 -1.35 -5.27 0.61
C ARG A 86 -1.95 -6.38 1.48
N ALA A 87 -1.19 -6.93 2.41
CA ALA A 87 -1.69 -7.91 3.38
C ALA A 87 -2.83 -7.33 4.24
N SER A 88 -2.75 -6.06 4.64
CA SER A 88 -3.83 -5.39 5.39
C SER A 88 -5.14 -5.26 4.61
N LEU A 89 -5.09 -5.33 3.28
CA LEU A 89 -6.27 -5.32 2.41
C LEU A 89 -6.85 -6.72 2.15
N TRP A 90 -6.01 -7.76 2.19
CA TRP A 90 -6.37 -9.12 1.77
C TRP A 90 -6.65 -10.07 2.91
N CYS A 91 -5.92 -9.94 4.04
CA CYS A 91 -5.97 -10.92 5.10
C CYS A 91 -7.22 -10.77 5.96
N GLU A 92 -7.85 -11.88 6.30
CA GLU A 92 -8.92 -11.94 7.31
C GLU A 92 -8.34 -11.93 8.73
N ASN A 93 -7.15 -12.51 8.92
CA ASN A 93 -6.45 -12.46 10.21
C ASN A 93 -5.97 -11.04 10.50
N PRO A 94 -5.89 -10.64 11.79
CA PRO A 94 -5.39 -9.31 12.17
C PRO A 94 -4.00 -9.03 11.59
N VAL A 95 -3.88 -7.90 10.89
CA VAL A 95 -2.62 -7.37 10.36
C VAL A 95 -2.39 -6.00 10.96
N THR A 96 -1.17 -5.74 11.41
CA THR A 96 -0.73 -4.42 11.82
C THR A 96 0.75 -4.26 11.50
N TYR A 97 1.09 -3.23 10.77
CA TYR A 97 2.45 -2.84 10.44
C TYR A 97 2.61 -1.34 10.61
N ALA A 98 3.71 -0.90 11.21
CA ALA A 98 4.04 0.51 11.37
C ALA A 98 5.27 0.85 10.53
N GLY A 99 5.14 1.83 9.65
CA GLY A 99 6.25 2.36 8.87
C GLY A 99 6.38 3.87 9.08
N THR A 100 7.55 4.42 8.75
CA THR A 100 7.82 5.84 9.02
C THR A 100 8.58 6.52 7.89
N TYR A 101 8.43 7.82 7.80
CA TYR A 101 9.24 8.71 6.95
C TYR A 101 9.13 10.16 7.41
N PRO A 102 10.10 11.02 7.09
CA PRO A 102 9.99 12.46 7.35
C PRO A 102 8.75 13.07 6.69
N VAL A 103 8.07 13.95 7.41
CA VAL A 103 6.95 14.69 6.82
C VAL A 103 7.46 15.56 5.69
N TYR A 104 6.91 15.33 4.52
CA TYR A 104 7.24 16.08 3.31
C TYR A 104 6.07 16.97 2.90
N ALA A 105 6.32 18.28 2.82
CA ALA A 105 5.37 19.21 2.24
C ALA A 105 5.65 19.37 0.74
N HIS A 106 4.66 19.07 -0.10
CA HIS A 106 4.82 19.28 -1.53
C HIS A 106 4.98 20.76 -1.85
N PRO A 107 6.05 21.18 -2.57
CA PRO A 107 6.36 22.61 -2.75
C PRO A 107 5.24 23.44 -3.37
N LYS A 108 4.42 22.85 -4.24
CA LYS A 108 3.30 23.52 -4.93
C LYS A 108 1.93 23.22 -4.31
N HIS A 109 1.84 22.19 -3.49
CA HIS A 109 0.59 21.71 -2.90
C HIS A 109 0.84 21.31 -1.44
N PRO A 110 1.16 22.27 -0.55
CA PRO A 110 1.47 21.99 0.85
C PRO A 110 0.28 21.41 1.62
N GLU A 111 -0.94 21.59 1.11
CA GLU A 111 -2.18 21.02 1.65
C GLU A 111 -2.33 19.52 1.35
N HIS A 112 -1.59 18.97 0.37
CA HIS A 112 -1.69 17.57 0.02
C HIS A 112 -0.89 16.71 1.00
N VAL A 113 -1.61 15.85 1.69
CA VAL A 113 -1.02 14.82 2.55
C VAL A 113 -0.59 13.65 1.68
N PHE A 114 0.72 13.49 1.51
CA PHE A 114 1.27 12.32 0.83
C PHE A 114 1.30 11.13 1.80
N LEU A 115 0.61 10.02 1.45
CA LEU A 115 0.63 8.77 2.19
C LEU A 115 1.26 7.67 1.34
N SER A 116 2.38 7.14 1.82
CA SER A 116 3.11 6.06 1.14
C SER A 116 2.63 4.70 1.62
N PRO A 117 2.28 3.78 0.69
CA PRO A 117 2.09 2.37 1.02
C PRO A 117 3.42 1.60 1.14
N ASP A 118 4.55 2.30 1.09
CA ASP A 118 5.90 1.74 1.07
C ASP A 118 6.80 2.42 2.12
N ALA A 119 6.29 2.60 3.33
CA ALA A 119 7.00 3.20 4.46
C ALA A 119 7.72 2.13 5.28
N TRP A 120 9.03 2.25 5.41
CA TRP A 120 9.86 1.27 6.13
C TRP A 120 9.75 1.44 7.65
N ASP A 121 9.93 0.36 8.39
CA ASP A 121 9.90 0.29 9.85
C ASP A 121 11.20 0.82 10.48
N ILE A 122 11.60 2.03 10.09
CA ILE A 122 12.81 2.69 10.53
C ILE A 122 12.45 3.78 11.53
N TRP A 123 12.96 3.70 12.77
CA TRP A 123 12.82 4.74 13.78
C TRP A 123 14.18 5.27 14.19
N ASN A 124 14.83 6.05 13.30
CA ASN A 124 16.16 6.64 13.49
C ASN A 124 16.27 7.96 12.73
N TYR A 125 15.96 9.06 13.40
CA TYR A 125 15.88 10.40 12.83
C TYR A 125 16.56 11.41 13.77
N ASP A 126 16.62 12.67 13.35
CA ASP A 126 17.12 13.76 14.20
C ASP A 126 16.09 14.12 15.29
N GLU A 127 16.57 14.41 16.51
CA GLU A 127 15.70 14.77 17.63
C GLU A 127 14.81 15.97 17.28
N GLY A 128 13.51 15.81 17.47
CA GLY A 128 12.50 16.83 17.14
C GLY A 128 12.11 16.91 15.67
N GLN A 129 12.74 16.13 14.79
CA GLN A 129 12.33 16.06 13.38
C GLN A 129 10.88 15.57 13.27
N ASN A 130 10.07 16.24 12.43
CA ASN A 130 8.67 15.85 12.27
C ASN A 130 8.57 14.61 11.37
N ILE A 131 8.08 13.50 11.94
CA ILE A 131 8.01 12.18 11.29
C ILE A 131 6.57 11.76 11.12
N ARG A 132 6.24 11.28 9.94
CA ARG A 132 4.98 10.59 9.70
C ARG A 132 5.13 9.12 10.04
N VAL A 133 4.31 8.67 10.97
CA VAL A 133 4.11 7.25 11.28
C VAL A 133 2.84 6.81 10.57
N VAL A 134 2.94 5.81 9.70
CA VAL A 134 1.80 5.18 9.03
C VAL A 134 1.54 3.81 9.63
N CYS A 135 0.28 3.43 9.67
CA CYS A 135 -0.16 2.12 10.11
C CYS A 135 -0.97 1.45 8.99
N TYR A 136 -0.50 0.30 8.53
CA TYR A 136 -1.23 -0.57 7.62
C TYR A 136 -1.92 -1.65 8.45
N THR A 137 -3.24 -1.63 8.48
CA THR A 137 -4.01 -2.54 9.32
C THR A 137 -5.40 -2.80 8.74
N ASN A 138 -5.94 -3.98 9.01
CA ASN A 138 -7.34 -4.32 8.77
C ASN A 138 -8.21 -4.13 10.03
N ALA A 139 -7.65 -3.58 11.12
CA ALA A 139 -8.42 -3.20 12.29
C ALA A 139 -9.23 -1.92 12.02
N PRO A 140 -10.42 -1.75 12.63
CA PRO A 140 -11.28 -0.59 12.39
C PRO A 140 -10.69 0.72 12.93
N GLN A 141 -9.67 0.66 13.79
CA GLN A 141 -9.01 1.82 14.37
C GLN A 141 -7.64 1.44 14.94
N ALA A 142 -6.76 2.43 15.08
CA ALA A 142 -5.46 2.28 15.70
C ALA A 142 -5.10 3.47 16.58
N ARG A 143 -4.17 3.25 17.53
CA ARG A 143 -3.63 4.26 18.43
C ARG A 143 -2.11 4.12 18.47
N LEU A 144 -1.41 5.26 18.43
CA LEU A 144 0.04 5.28 18.47
C LEU A 144 0.56 5.44 19.91
N LEU A 145 1.51 4.57 20.26
CA LEU A 145 2.27 4.67 21.51
C LEU A 145 3.77 4.82 21.20
N LEU A 146 4.48 5.52 22.04
CA LEU A 146 5.93 5.61 22.04
C LEU A 146 6.42 5.37 23.48
N ASN A 147 7.29 4.40 23.68
CA ASN A 147 7.75 3.99 25.02
C ASN A 147 6.58 3.69 26.00
N GLY A 148 5.54 3.02 25.49
CA GLY A 148 4.35 2.68 26.27
C GLY A 148 3.41 3.85 26.58
N ARG A 149 3.73 5.07 26.15
CA ARG A 149 2.89 6.27 26.35
C ARG A 149 2.15 6.61 25.07
N VAL A 150 0.88 6.98 25.23
CA VAL A 150 0.07 7.45 24.10
C VAL A 150 0.64 8.78 23.58
N VAL A 151 1.01 8.81 22.30
CA VAL A 151 1.53 10.01 21.60
C VAL A 151 0.66 10.43 20.42
N GLY A 152 -0.16 9.52 19.91
CA GLY A 152 -1.16 9.79 18.88
C GLY A 152 -2.56 9.41 19.35
N GLU A 153 -3.54 10.23 19.02
CA GLU A 153 -4.95 9.93 19.28
C GLU A 153 -5.40 8.64 18.59
N MET A 154 -6.49 8.05 19.09
CA MET A 154 -7.17 6.96 18.40
C MET A 154 -7.72 7.48 17.07
N LYS A 155 -7.38 6.80 15.98
CA LYS A 155 -7.88 7.14 14.63
C LYS A 155 -8.60 5.96 14.00
N PRO A 156 -9.73 6.22 13.33
CA PRO A 156 -10.44 5.20 12.57
C PRO A 156 -9.65 4.84 11.30
N TYR A 157 -9.93 3.65 10.76
CA TYR A 157 -9.47 3.26 9.43
C TYR A 157 -10.04 4.22 8.38
N ASP A 158 -9.22 4.62 7.44
CA ASP A 158 -9.62 5.48 6.32
C ASP A 158 -9.69 4.67 5.02
N GLU A 159 -10.90 4.36 4.57
CA GLU A 159 -11.12 3.61 3.33
C GLU A 159 -10.62 4.33 2.07
N LYS A 160 -10.47 5.66 2.10
CA LYS A 160 -9.99 6.42 0.95
C LYS A 160 -8.49 6.23 0.68
N THR A 161 -7.74 5.99 1.73
CA THR A 161 -6.29 5.85 1.64
C THR A 161 -5.78 4.46 2.03
N GLY A 162 -6.56 3.70 2.80
CA GLY A 162 -6.15 2.41 3.37
C GLY A 162 -5.10 2.57 4.48
N ILE A 163 -4.83 3.79 4.95
CA ILE A 163 -3.70 4.11 5.84
C ILE A 163 -4.16 4.99 7.00
N ILE A 164 -3.87 4.56 8.22
CA ILE A 164 -3.96 5.43 9.40
C ILE A 164 -2.60 6.07 9.62
N TYR A 165 -2.53 7.36 9.95
CA TYR A 165 -1.25 8.02 10.16
C TYR A 165 -1.27 9.07 11.28
N TRP A 166 -0.07 9.36 11.80
CA TRP A 166 0.21 10.45 12.76
C TRP A 166 1.49 11.17 12.35
N ASP A 167 1.51 12.48 12.52
CA ASP A 167 2.71 13.31 12.39
C ASP A 167 3.15 13.70 13.80
N ILE A 168 4.34 13.23 14.20
CA ILE A 168 4.88 13.45 15.52
C ILE A 168 6.36 13.86 15.45
N PRO A 169 6.84 14.67 16.42
CA PRO A 169 8.28 14.91 16.50
C PRO A 169 9.00 13.63 16.95
N PHE A 170 10.12 13.34 16.27
CA PHE A 170 10.96 12.22 16.65
C PHE A 170 11.50 12.39 18.08
N ARG A 171 11.46 11.31 18.83
CA ARG A 171 12.12 11.11 20.10
C ARG A 171 12.62 9.67 20.14
N ALA A 172 13.81 9.46 20.73
CA ALA A 172 14.35 8.12 20.86
C ALA A 172 13.42 7.20 21.66
N GLY A 173 13.31 5.94 21.22
CA GLY A 173 12.47 4.94 21.87
C GLY A 173 11.86 3.95 20.86
N GLU A 174 10.84 3.20 21.33
CA GLU A 174 10.11 2.17 20.59
C GLU A 174 8.59 2.28 20.76
#